data_1bdc61a60497e0fa0fa04e1aa6daf30b
#
_entry.id   1bdc61a60497e0fa0fa04e1aa6daf30b
#
_cell.length_a   1.000
_cell.length_b   1.000
_cell.length_c   1.000
_cell.angle_alpha   90.00
_cell.angle_beta   90.00
_cell.angle_gamma   90.00
#
_symmetry.space_group_name_H-M   'P 1'
#
loop_
_entity.id
_entity.type
_entity.pdbx_description
1 polymer ?
#
loop_
_entity_poly.entity_id
_entity_poly.type
_entity_poly.pdbx_seq_one_letter_code
_entity_poly.pdbx_strand_id
1 'polypeptide(L)'
;MTASQPARAEPAETVTNLTIGIQVVKPEGWHHLSAEANLDNLRRVGPDDKDFQEAVARYGNAPIIAFSKYVEPYADLNPSLKINIRPMGALAGRSGSAILQIILPGMAKLFSDMKIEQAPTETEMGGQQSGYARFSYTLKSGEMSLPTTSELWIVPKGNYFFMIGAGTRQDEANGTRAEIQSIISTINFDLQ
;
A
#
# COMPACT_ATOMS: atom_id res chain seq x y z
N MET A 1 -10.88 -30.63 27.15
CA MET A 1 -10.95 -29.22 26.69
C MET A 1 -9.53 -28.70 26.55
N THR A 2 -8.99 -28.74 25.35
CA THR A 2 -7.65 -28.22 25.07
C THR A 2 -7.79 -26.71 24.86
N ALA A 3 -7.27 -25.91 25.78
CA ALA A 3 -7.19 -24.47 25.61
C ALA A 3 -6.27 -24.18 24.43
N SER A 4 -6.82 -23.55 23.38
CA SER A 4 -6.05 -23.04 22.24
C SER A 4 -5.13 -21.95 22.78
N GLN A 5 -3.82 -22.16 22.71
CA GLN A 5 -2.83 -21.14 23.04
C GLN A 5 -3.05 -19.97 22.06
N PRO A 6 -3.13 -18.72 22.54
CA PRO A 6 -3.20 -17.58 21.62
C PRO A 6 -1.95 -17.60 20.74
N ALA A 7 -2.14 -17.43 19.43
CA ALA A 7 -1.05 -17.35 18.48
C ALA A 7 -0.10 -16.21 18.95
N ARG A 8 1.17 -16.56 19.15
CA ARG A 8 2.19 -15.58 19.56
C ARG A 8 2.33 -14.54 18.44
N ALA A 9 2.27 -13.26 18.80
CA ALA A 9 2.50 -12.18 17.85
C ALA A 9 3.86 -12.37 17.16
N GLU A 10 3.90 -12.17 15.84
CA GLU A 10 5.18 -12.18 15.11
C GLU A 10 6.06 -11.02 15.60
N PRO A 11 7.37 -11.24 15.79
CA PRO A 11 8.27 -10.19 16.25
C PRO A 11 8.43 -9.08 15.19
N ALA A 12 8.86 -7.90 15.64
CA ALA A 12 9.31 -6.86 14.73
C ALA A 12 10.52 -7.37 13.93
N GLU A 13 10.58 -6.98 12.65
CA GLU A 13 11.60 -7.46 11.72
C GLU A 13 12.06 -6.34 10.78
N THR A 14 13.38 -6.17 10.63
CA THR A 14 13.94 -5.29 9.61
C THR A 14 14.06 -6.05 8.30
N VAL A 15 13.28 -5.62 7.31
CA VAL A 15 13.30 -6.16 5.96
C VAL A 15 14.19 -5.30 5.08
N THR A 16 15.24 -5.91 4.53
CA THR A 16 16.23 -5.22 3.69
C THR A 16 16.31 -5.89 2.32
N ASN A 17 16.23 -5.09 1.27
CA ASN A 17 16.51 -5.55 -0.09
C ASN A 17 17.66 -4.71 -0.67
N LEU A 18 18.86 -5.27 -0.63
CA LEU A 18 20.09 -4.59 -1.10
C LEU A 18 20.11 -4.39 -2.61
N THR A 19 19.46 -5.26 -3.40
CA THR A 19 19.44 -5.17 -4.87
C THR A 19 18.78 -3.88 -5.36
N ILE A 20 17.73 -3.44 -4.68
CA ILE A 20 16.98 -2.23 -5.02
C ILE A 20 17.23 -1.10 -4.03
N GLY A 21 18.02 -1.34 -2.97
CA GLY A 21 18.44 -0.35 -1.99
C GLY A 21 17.30 0.19 -1.15
N ILE A 22 16.49 -0.70 -0.53
CA ILE A 22 15.41 -0.31 0.39
C ILE A 22 15.45 -1.13 1.67
N GLN A 23 15.17 -0.47 2.77
CA GLN A 23 14.94 -1.08 4.08
C GLN A 23 13.66 -0.54 4.71
N VAL A 24 12.94 -1.39 5.42
CA VAL A 24 11.73 -1.03 6.18
C VAL A 24 11.57 -1.97 7.37
N VAL A 25 10.99 -1.51 8.47
CA VAL A 25 10.69 -2.34 9.63
C VAL A 25 9.23 -2.79 9.61
N LYS A 26 9.02 -4.12 9.59
CA LYS A 26 7.72 -4.73 9.89
C LYS A 26 7.49 -4.65 11.40
N PRO A 27 6.41 -4.04 11.89
CA PRO A 27 6.15 -3.97 13.33
C PRO A 27 5.85 -5.34 13.93
N GLU A 28 6.00 -5.44 15.25
CA GLU A 28 5.48 -6.58 16.01
C GLU A 28 3.97 -6.73 15.79
N GLY A 29 3.51 -7.96 15.62
CA GLY A 29 2.10 -8.29 15.39
C GLY A 29 1.59 -7.99 13.98
N TRP A 30 2.43 -7.46 13.09
CA TRP A 30 2.15 -7.38 11.66
C TRP A 30 2.71 -8.61 10.96
N HIS A 31 2.13 -8.94 9.81
CA HIS A 31 2.42 -10.17 9.06
C HIS A 31 2.92 -9.82 7.66
N HIS A 32 3.82 -10.66 7.14
CA HIS A 32 4.14 -10.62 5.72
C HIS A 32 2.93 -11.02 4.90
N LEU A 33 2.62 -10.21 3.88
CA LEU A 33 1.57 -10.50 2.91
C LEU A 33 2.22 -11.11 1.67
N SER A 34 1.96 -12.40 1.42
CA SER A 34 2.47 -13.07 0.23
C SER A 34 1.85 -12.48 -1.05
N ALA A 35 2.52 -12.67 -2.18
CA ALA A 35 1.99 -12.26 -3.49
C ALA A 35 0.63 -12.90 -3.78
N GLU A 36 0.45 -14.17 -3.44
CA GLU A 36 -0.79 -14.92 -3.60
C GLU A 36 -1.89 -14.35 -2.71
N ALA A 37 -1.64 -14.18 -1.40
CA ALA A 37 -2.60 -13.60 -0.47
C ALA A 37 -2.96 -12.15 -0.84
N ASN A 38 -2.01 -11.37 -1.36
CA ASN A 38 -2.29 -10.03 -1.86
C ASN A 38 -3.22 -10.05 -3.10
N LEU A 39 -3.00 -10.98 -4.01
CA LEU A 39 -3.82 -11.13 -5.21
C LEU A 39 -5.24 -11.57 -4.85
N ASP A 40 -5.38 -12.53 -3.94
CA ASP A 40 -6.66 -13.02 -3.45
C ASP A 40 -7.41 -11.94 -2.68
N ASN A 41 -6.73 -11.13 -1.88
CA ASN A 41 -7.32 -9.99 -1.20
C ASN A 41 -7.84 -8.94 -2.21
N LEU A 42 -7.05 -8.60 -3.22
CA LEU A 42 -7.48 -7.66 -4.28
C LEU A 42 -8.72 -8.18 -5.03
N ARG A 43 -8.81 -9.47 -5.31
CA ARG A 43 -9.98 -10.09 -5.93
C ARG A 43 -11.20 -10.07 -5.02
N ARG A 44 -11.01 -10.28 -3.72
CA ARG A 44 -12.09 -10.34 -2.73
C ARG A 44 -12.69 -8.97 -2.43
N VAL A 45 -11.87 -7.91 -2.32
CA VAL A 45 -12.31 -6.57 -1.92
C VAL A 45 -12.51 -5.61 -3.10
N GLY A 46 -12.06 -6.00 -4.27
CA GLY A 46 -12.21 -5.19 -5.49
C GLY A 46 -13.63 -5.27 -6.06
N PRO A 47 -14.02 -4.26 -6.86
CA PRO A 47 -15.27 -4.31 -7.61
C PRO A 47 -15.33 -5.58 -8.47
N ASP A 48 -16.51 -6.21 -8.52
CA ASP A 48 -16.82 -7.35 -9.39
C ASP A 48 -17.01 -6.88 -10.85
N ASP A 49 -16.15 -5.98 -11.28
CA ASP A 49 -16.13 -5.35 -12.58
C ASP A 49 -14.99 -5.95 -13.41
N LYS A 50 -15.29 -6.32 -14.63
CA LYS A 50 -14.35 -6.93 -15.57
C LYS A 50 -13.13 -6.05 -15.81
N ASP A 51 -13.31 -4.75 -15.94
CA ASP A 51 -12.21 -3.79 -16.18
C ASP A 51 -11.27 -3.70 -14.97
N PHE A 52 -11.82 -3.79 -13.75
CA PHE A 52 -11.02 -3.86 -12.52
C PHE A 52 -10.24 -5.16 -12.43
N GLN A 53 -10.89 -6.30 -12.71
CA GLN A 53 -10.23 -7.62 -12.70
C GLN A 53 -9.12 -7.71 -13.76
N GLU A 54 -9.32 -7.14 -14.94
CA GLU A 54 -8.28 -7.05 -15.98
C GLU A 54 -7.15 -6.10 -15.57
N ALA A 55 -7.46 -4.98 -14.90
CA ALA A 55 -6.46 -4.07 -14.35
C ALA A 55 -5.63 -4.75 -13.25
N VAL A 56 -6.27 -5.51 -12.35
CA VAL A 56 -5.57 -6.31 -11.32
C VAL A 56 -4.66 -7.34 -11.97
N ALA A 57 -5.13 -8.05 -13.00
CA ALA A 57 -4.32 -9.03 -13.73
C ALA A 57 -3.12 -8.39 -14.46
N ARG A 58 -3.30 -7.20 -15.00
CA ARG A 58 -2.28 -6.48 -15.79
C ARG A 58 -1.29 -5.70 -14.92
N TYR A 59 -1.74 -5.10 -13.82
CA TYR A 59 -0.97 -4.19 -12.97
C TYR A 59 -0.70 -4.72 -11.57
N GLY A 60 -1.33 -5.84 -11.20
CA GLY A 60 -1.16 -6.53 -9.92
C GLY A 60 0.18 -7.26 -9.81
N ASN A 61 1.29 -6.67 -10.34
CA ASN A 61 2.61 -7.21 -10.06
C ASN A 61 2.74 -7.34 -8.55
N ALA A 62 3.16 -8.52 -8.12
CA ALA A 62 3.40 -8.78 -6.72
C ALA A 62 4.24 -7.64 -6.12
N PRO A 63 3.83 -7.05 -4.99
CA PRO A 63 4.66 -6.09 -4.30
C PRO A 63 5.97 -6.75 -3.91
N ILE A 64 7.05 -5.99 -3.96
CA ILE A 64 8.38 -6.46 -3.52
C ILE A 64 8.47 -6.60 -2.00
N ILE A 65 7.68 -5.79 -1.28
CA ILE A 65 7.48 -5.85 0.17
C ILE A 65 6.01 -5.58 0.43
N ALA A 66 5.38 -6.40 1.26
CA ALA A 66 4.02 -6.15 1.71
C ALA A 66 3.80 -6.67 3.13
N PHE A 67 3.13 -5.85 3.92
CA PHE A 67 2.72 -6.17 5.28
C PHE A 67 1.23 -5.93 5.45
N SER A 68 0.60 -6.75 6.30
CA SER A 68 -0.76 -6.55 6.77
C SER A 68 -0.83 -6.68 8.28
N LYS A 69 -1.78 -5.98 8.90
CA LYS A 69 -1.94 -6.01 10.36
C LYS A 69 -2.47 -7.35 10.87
N TYR A 70 -3.35 -7.97 10.08
CA TYR A 70 -3.96 -9.25 10.43
C TYR A 70 -3.59 -10.32 9.40
N VAL A 71 -3.63 -11.57 9.83
CA VAL A 71 -3.44 -12.72 8.94
C VAL A 71 -4.59 -12.80 7.94
N GLU A 72 -4.29 -13.04 6.68
CA GLU A 72 -5.29 -13.30 5.64
C GLU A 72 -5.73 -14.79 5.63
N PRO A 73 -7.03 -15.07 5.33
CA PRO A 73 -8.08 -14.12 4.96
C PRO A 73 -8.67 -13.38 6.17
N TYR A 74 -8.76 -12.05 6.08
CA TYR A 74 -9.37 -11.20 7.10
C TYR A 74 -10.74 -10.71 6.65
N ALA A 75 -11.74 -10.76 7.55
CA ALA A 75 -13.14 -10.53 7.18
C ALA A 75 -13.50 -9.07 6.87
N ASP A 76 -12.63 -8.12 7.21
CA ASP A 76 -12.81 -6.68 7.01
C ASP A 76 -11.66 -6.11 6.17
N LEU A 77 -11.58 -4.79 6.00
CA LEU A 77 -10.44 -4.12 5.42
C LEU A 77 -9.21 -4.33 6.31
N ASN A 78 -8.22 -5.05 5.79
CA ASN A 78 -6.98 -5.31 6.51
C ASN A 78 -6.03 -4.13 6.34
N PRO A 79 -5.66 -3.41 7.42
CA PRO A 79 -4.64 -2.38 7.34
C PRO A 79 -3.37 -2.96 6.72
N SER A 80 -2.86 -2.33 5.68
CA SER A 80 -1.74 -2.87 4.92
C SER A 80 -0.84 -1.80 4.35
N LEU A 81 0.42 -2.16 4.15
CA LEU A 81 1.41 -1.37 3.42
C LEU A 81 2.03 -2.25 2.34
N LYS A 82 2.16 -1.70 1.14
CA LYS A 82 2.71 -2.40 -0.03
C LYS A 82 3.70 -1.51 -0.74
N ILE A 83 4.84 -2.08 -1.09
CA ILE A 83 5.90 -1.39 -1.84
C ILE A 83 6.09 -2.10 -3.17
N ASN A 84 5.91 -1.35 -4.24
CA ASN A 84 6.13 -1.79 -5.60
C ASN A 84 7.25 -0.96 -6.23
N ILE A 85 7.89 -1.52 -7.24
CA ILE A 85 8.85 -0.81 -8.10
C ILE A 85 8.29 -0.74 -9.52
N ARG A 86 8.45 0.41 -10.16
CA ARG A 86 7.96 0.65 -11.52
C ARG A 86 9.02 1.37 -12.34
N PRO A 87 9.19 1.02 -13.63
CA PRO A 87 10.08 1.76 -14.50
C PRO A 87 9.52 3.17 -14.75
N MET A 88 10.40 4.15 -14.82
CA MET A 88 10.01 5.55 -15.13
C MET A 88 9.40 5.68 -16.52
N GLY A 89 9.95 5.01 -17.53
CA GLY A 89 9.44 5.09 -18.89
C GLY A 89 9.19 6.54 -19.35
N ALA A 90 7.96 6.82 -19.79
CA ALA A 90 7.54 8.15 -20.21
C ALA A 90 7.44 9.19 -19.06
N LEU A 91 7.61 8.76 -17.81
CA LEU A 91 7.61 9.62 -16.62
C LEU A 91 9.02 10.10 -16.24
N ALA A 92 10.05 9.77 -17.03
CA ALA A 92 11.43 10.13 -16.74
C ALA A 92 11.60 11.63 -16.48
N GLY A 93 12.33 11.97 -15.41
CA GLY A 93 12.57 13.34 -14.99
C GLY A 93 11.41 14.04 -14.25
N ARG A 94 10.28 13.36 -14.03
CA ARG A 94 9.18 13.91 -13.24
C ARG A 94 9.41 13.70 -11.76
N SER A 95 8.94 14.68 -10.97
CA SER A 95 8.93 14.57 -9.51
C SER A 95 7.85 13.57 -9.04
N GLY A 96 7.93 13.14 -7.78
CA GLY A 96 6.96 12.22 -7.19
C GLY A 96 5.53 12.78 -7.21
N SER A 97 5.35 14.07 -6.90
CA SER A 97 4.03 14.73 -6.94
C SER A 97 3.49 14.84 -8.36
N ALA A 98 4.34 15.13 -9.35
CA ALA A 98 3.93 15.18 -10.77
C ALA A 98 3.48 13.79 -11.27
N ILE A 99 4.13 12.72 -10.83
CA ILE A 99 3.71 11.34 -11.14
C ILE A 99 2.34 11.05 -10.51
N LEU A 100 2.12 11.45 -9.25
CA LEU A 100 0.83 11.28 -8.58
C LEU A 100 -0.30 12.01 -9.31
N GLN A 101 -0.07 13.23 -9.81
CA GLN A 101 -1.05 13.97 -10.61
C GLN A 101 -1.48 13.22 -11.89
N ILE A 102 -0.60 12.39 -12.44
CA ILE A 102 -0.90 11.55 -13.61
C ILE A 102 -1.66 10.28 -13.22
N ILE A 103 -1.32 9.67 -12.08
CA ILE A 103 -1.88 8.39 -11.65
C ILE A 103 -3.30 8.55 -11.07
N LEU A 104 -3.53 9.55 -10.21
CA LEU A 104 -4.77 9.70 -9.46
C LEU A 104 -6.04 9.80 -10.32
N PRO A 105 -6.06 10.48 -11.49
CA PRO A 105 -7.24 10.48 -12.35
C PRO A 105 -7.63 9.10 -12.86
N GLY A 106 -6.65 8.20 -13.05
CA GLY A 106 -6.91 6.81 -13.41
C GLY A 106 -7.56 6.03 -12.26
N MET A 107 -7.11 6.26 -11.04
CA MET A 107 -7.71 5.65 -9.84
C MET A 107 -9.13 6.16 -9.58
N ALA A 108 -9.40 7.45 -9.80
CA ALA A 108 -10.72 8.04 -9.65
C ALA A 108 -11.77 7.43 -10.60
N LYS A 109 -11.34 6.85 -11.73
CA LYS A 109 -12.25 6.11 -12.61
C LYS A 109 -12.65 4.74 -12.06
N LEU A 110 -11.81 4.15 -11.21
CA LEU A 110 -12.07 2.85 -10.59
C LEU A 110 -12.98 2.97 -9.35
N PHE A 111 -12.95 4.13 -8.68
CA PHE A 111 -13.69 4.38 -7.43
C PHE A 111 -14.56 5.61 -7.61
N SER A 112 -15.84 5.42 -7.92
CA SER A 112 -16.79 6.49 -8.28
C SER A 112 -17.04 7.52 -7.16
N ASP A 113 -16.79 7.15 -5.90
CA ASP A 113 -16.92 8.01 -4.72
C ASP A 113 -15.58 8.51 -4.18
N MET A 114 -14.50 8.38 -4.96
CA MET A 114 -13.18 8.80 -4.53
C MET A 114 -13.11 10.29 -4.24
N LYS A 115 -12.57 10.62 -3.07
CA LYS A 115 -12.32 12.00 -2.62
C LYS A 115 -10.85 12.18 -2.33
N ILE A 116 -10.27 13.26 -2.84
CA ILE A 116 -8.91 13.66 -2.52
C ILE A 116 -8.92 14.38 -1.17
N GLU A 117 -8.31 13.78 -0.16
CA GLU A 117 -8.14 14.33 1.18
C GLU A 117 -6.89 15.20 1.28
N GLN A 118 -5.81 14.78 0.61
CA GLN A 118 -4.57 15.51 0.44
C GLN A 118 -4.15 15.43 -1.02
N ALA A 119 -4.14 16.57 -1.69
CA ALA A 119 -3.66 16.66 -3.08
C ALA A 119 -2.17 16.30 -3.19
N PRO A 120 -1.71 15.85 -4.37
CA PRO A 120 -0.31 15.57 -4.59
C PRO A 120 0.59 16.71 -4.16
N THR A 121 1.51 16.44 -3.25
CA THR A 121 2.46 17.39 -2.71
C THR A 121 3.86 16.77 -2.65
N GLU A 122 4.88 17.61 -2.71
CA GLU A 122 6.25 17.16 -2.48
C GLU A 122 6.47 16.89 -0.99
N THR A 123 7.23 15.85 -0.70
CA THR A 123 7.64 15.45 0.64
C THR A 123 9.00 14.79 0.59
N GLU A 124 9.50 14.33 1.71
CA GLU A 124 10.72 13.52 1.81
C GLU A 124 10.40 12.19 2.47
N MET A 125 11.02 11.11 1.99
CA MET A 125 10.92 9.79 2.58
C MET A 125 12.27 9.08 2.51
N GLY A 126 12.79 8.64 3.66
CA GLY A 126 14.04 7.90 3.75
C GLY A 126 15.21 8.59 3.08
N GLY A 127 15.33 9.92 3.22
CA GLY A 127 16.38 10.74 2.60
C GLY A 127 16.16 11.08 1.13
N GLN A 128 15.03 10.66 0.51
CA GLN A 128 14.74 10.89 -0.91
C GLN A 128 13.57 11.85 -1.11
N GLN A 129 13.71 12.76 -2.10
CA GLN A 129 12.57 13.60 -2.53
C GLN A 129 11.46 12.71 -3.07
N SER A 130 10.25 12.92 -2.62
CA SER A 130 9.10 12.08 -2.94
C SER A 130 7.82 12.89 -3.08
N GLY A 131 6.80 12.30 -3.69
CA GLY A 131 5.45 12.84 -3.73
C GLY A 131 4.55 12.09 -2.76
N TYR A 132 3.55 12.75 -2.21
CA TYR A 132 2.55 12.20 -1.31
C TYR A 132 1.14 12.64 -1.70
N ALA A 133 0.19 11.72 -1.62
CA ALA A 133 -1.23 12.03 -1.71
C ALA A 133 -2.04 11.12 -0.77
N ARG A 134 -3.21 11.60 -0.34
CA ARG A 134 -4.18 10.83 0.43
C ARG A 134 -5.56 11.00 -0.16
N PHE A 135 -6.31 9.92 -0.22
CA PHE A 135 -7.66 9.89 -0.75
C PHE A 135 -8.51 8.83 -0.04
N SER A 136 -9.81 9.02 -0.07
CA SER A 136 -10.78 8.11 0.50
C SER A 136 -11.77 7.63 -0.56
N TYR A 137 -12.30 6.44 -0.38
CA TYR A 137 -13.31 5.81 -1.22
C TYR A 137 -13.96 4.64 -0.49
N THR A 138 -15.00 4.07 -1.05
CA THR A 138 -15.65 2.89 -0.50
C THR A 138 -15.39 1.69 -1.39
N LEU A 139 -14.73 0.67 -0.84
CA LEU A 139 -14.67 -0.65 -1.46
C LEU A 139 -16.00 -1.37 -1.23
N LYS A 140 -16.55 -1.93 -2.29
CA LYS A 140 -17.76 -2.77 -2.23
C LYS A 140 -17.38 -4.19 -2.56
N SER A 141 -17.67 -5.12 -1.64
CA SER A 141 -17.44 -6.55 -1.82
C SER A 141 -18.70 -7.31 -1.44
N GLY A 142 -19.50 -7.71 -2.43
CA GLY A 142 -20.83 -8.25 -2.20
C GLY A 142 -21.71 -7.24 -1.45
N GLU A 143 -22.24 -7.64 -0.29
CA GLU A 143 -23.02 -6.77 0.59
C GLU A 143 -22.17 -5.89 1.52
N MET A 144 -20.87 -6.12 1.59
CA MET A 144 -19.96 -5.35 2.44
C MET A 144 -19.61 -4.01 1.80
N SER A 145 -19.59 -2.98 2.62
CA SER A 145 -19.16 -1.64 2.28
C SER A 145 -18.00 -1.27 3.22
N LEU A 146 -16.81 -1.10 2.66
CA LEU A 146 -15.57 -0.89 3.39
C LEU A 146 -15.06 0.53 3.14
N PRO A 147 -15.40 1.50 3.99
CA PRO A 147 -14.89 2.86 3.85
C PRO A 147 -13.37 2.86 4.06
N THR A 148 -12.64 3.22 3.01
CA THR A 148 -11.18 3.08 2.92
C THR A 148 -10.51 4.45 2.80
N THR A 149 -9.45 4.65 3.57
CA THR A 149 -8.46 5.71 3.35
C THR A 149 -7.21 5.09 2.74
N SER A 150 -6.76 5.63 1.63
CA SER A 150 -5.49 5.25 1.02
C SER A 150 -4.50 6.39 1.02
N GLU A 151 -3.26 6.06 1.29
CA GLU A 151 -2.12 6.96 1.20
C GLU A 151 -1.13 6.41 0.16
N LEU A 152 -0.58 7.29 -0.65
CA LEU A 152 0.30 6.90 -1.73
C LEU A 152 1.53 7.81 -1.77
N TRP A 153 2.70 7.19 -1.75
CA TRP A 153 3.98 7.86 -1.93
C TRP A 153 4.66 7.37 -3.20
N ILE A 154 5.24 8.30 -3.93
CA ILE A 154 6.07 8.02 -5.10
C ILE A 154 7.48 8.55 -4.81
N VAL A 155 8.46 7.64 -4.86
CA VAL A 155 9.88 7.95 -4.63
C VAL A 155 10.65 7.67 -5.90
N PRO A 156 10.93 8.69 -6.75
CA PRO A 156 11.77 8.54 -7.93
C PRO A 156 13.19 8.16 -7.56
N LYS A 157 13.78 7.18 -8.28
CA LYS A 157 15.18 6.78 -8.10
C LYS A 157 15.78 6.30 -9.42
N GLY A 158 16.50 7.17 -10.11
CA GLY A 158 17.09 6.85 -11.40
C GLY A 158 16.05 6.51 -12.47
N ASN A 159 16.13 5.30 -13.05
CA ASN A 159 15.24 4.84 -14.12
C ASN A 159 13.94 4.18 -13.63
N TYR A 160 13.70 4.19 -12.33
CA TYR A 160 12.50 3.62 -11.72
C TYR A 160 11.99 4.51 -10.59
N PHE A 161 10.82 4.18 -10.07
CA PHE A 161 10.29 4.77 -8.85
C PHE A 161 9.69 3.68 -7.96
N PHE A 162 9.77 3.92 -6.65
CA PHE A 162 8.98 3.14 -5.70
C PHE A 162 7.60 3.74 -5.60
N MET A 163 6.60 2.88 -5.65
CA MET A 163 5.22 3.21 -5.35
C MET A 163 4.85 2.51 -4.03
N ILE A 164 4.66 3.31 -3.00
CA ILE A 164 4.35 2.83 -1.66
C ILE A 164 2.91 3.20 -1.38
N GLY A 165 2.08 2.19 -1.21
CA GLY A 165 0.66 2.35 -0.93
C GLY A 165 0.30 1.80 0.44
N ALA A 166 -0.50 2.53 1.19
CA ALA A 166 -1.07 2.07 2.44
C ALA A 166 -2.59 2.24 2.44
N GLY A 167 -3.29 1.32 3.08
CA GLY A 167 -4.74 1.34 3.21
C GLY A 167 -5.18 1.08 4.64
N THR A 168 -6.12 1.89 5.13
CA THR A 168 -6.77 1.73 6.44
C THR A 168 -8.26 2.03 6.31
N ARG A 169 -9.07 1.60 7.28
CA ARG A 169 -10.47 2.05 7.36
C ARG A 169 -10.52 3.54 7.68
N GLN A 170 -11.49 4.26 7.11
CA GLN A 170 -11.71 5.68 7.40
C GLN A 170 -12.05 5.93 8.88
N ASP A 171 -12.79 4.99 9.51
CA ASP A 171 -13.19 5.04 10.92
C ASP A 171 -12.12 4.47 11.87
N GLU A 172 -11.00 4.01 11.34
CA GLU A 172 -9.88 3.41 12.09
C GLU A 172 -10.29 2.25 13.02
N ALA A 173 -11.41 1.58 12.74
CA ALA A 173 -11.98 0.57 13.62
C ALA A 173 -11.08 -0.67 13.84
N ASN A 174 -10.17 -0.95 12.90
CA ASN A 174 -9.29 -2.12 12.95
C ASN A 174 -7.80 -1.79 12.83
N GLY A 175 -7.43 -0.51 12.83
CA GLY A 175 -6.05 -0.04 12.77
C GLY A 175 -5.99 1.43 12.38
N THR A 176 -4.93 2.11 12.80
CA THR A 176 -4.83 3.56 12.68
C THR A 176 -3.85 4.00 11.61
N ARG A 177 -4.07 5.21 11.09
CA ARG A 177 -3.08 5.89 10.24
C ARG A 177 -1.74 6.06 10.95
N ALA A 178 -1.75 6.28 12.27
CA ALA A 178 -0.52 6.44 13.04
C ALA A 178 0.38 5.20 12.99
N GLU A 179 -0.18 4.00 12.96
CA GLU A 179 0.58 2.75 12.78
C GLU A 179 1.27 2.73 11.42
N ILE A 180 0.54 3.10 10.35
CA ILE A 180 1.12 3.22 9.00
C ILE A 180 2.25 4.25 8.98
N GLN A 181 2.06 5.43 9.57
CA GLN A 181 3.09 6.47 9.62
C GLN A 181 4.34 5.99 10.40
N SER A 182 4.15 5.19 11.44
CA SER A 182 5.28 4.57 12.15
C SER A 182 6.09 3.63 11.26
N ILE A 183 5.44 2.83 10.40
CA ILE A 183 6.14 1.97 9.43
C ILE A 183 6.86 2.84 8.37
N ILE A 184 6.18 3.83 7.82
CA ILE A 184 6.73 4.75 6.81
C ILE A 184 7.99 5.45 7.33
N SER A 185 8.01 5.87 8.60
CA SER A 185 9.17 6.53 9.21
C SER A 185 10.42 5.64 9.31
N THR A 186 10.28 4.32 9.17
CA THR A 186 11.41 3.37 9.18
C THR A 186 12.00 3.12 7.79
N ILE A 187 11.35 3.62 6.74
CA ILE A 187 11.84 3.40 5.37
C ILE A 187 13.13 4.17 5.15
N ASN A 188 14.12 3.48 4.62
CA ASN A 188 15.41 4.03 4.24
C ASN A 188 15.81 3.53 2.86
N PHE A 189 16.32 4.45 2.01
CA PHE A 189 16.80 4.16 0.66
C PHE A 189 18.33 4.32 0.51
N ASP A 190 19.02 4.81 1.53
CA ASP A 190 20.47 5.06 1.51
C ASP A 190 21.23 3.89 2.16
N LEU A 191 21.01 2.68 1.62
CA LEU A 191 21.75 1.50 2.03
C LEU A 191 23.11 1.50 1.30
N GLN A 192 24.18 1.74 2.07
CA GLN A 192 25.57 1.60 1.61
C GLN A 192 26.02 0.15 1.73
#